data_c150ca103b70cf97d0692d46a3d2b5e7
#
_entry.id   c150ca103b70cf97d0692d46a3d2b5e7
#
_cell.length_a   1.000
_cell.length_b   1.000
_cell.length_c   1.000
_cell.angle_alpha   90.00
_cell.angle_beta   90.00
_cell.angle_gamma   90.00
#
_symmetry.space_group_name_H-M   'P 1'
#
loop_
_entity.id
_entity.type
_entity.pdbx_description
1 polymer ?
#
loop_
_entity_poly.entity_id
_entity_poly.type
_entity_poly.pdbx_seq_one_letter_code
_entity_poly.pdbx_strand_id
1 'polypeptide(L)'
;MAVDYRRGAEQDSFVATEDGNVVGRLDLYHCDRIEERAAVGIFVEEPLRGRGYGKRILAAFIVYCRDILHLHQIYCDISLSNTPSLRLFSSLGFVRCGILKEWSSLFRADLRERRGCR
;
A
#
# COMPACT_ATOMS: atom_id res chain seq x y z
N MET A 1 -14.38 6.57 0.70
CA MET A 1 -13.73 5.24 0.60
C MET A 1 -13.39 4.72 1.98
N ALA A 2 -13.75 3.50 2.25
CA ALA A 2 -13.50 2.87 3.55
C ALA A 2 -12.52 1.70 3.40
N VAL A 3 -11.71 1.49 4.43
CA VAL A 3 -10.78 0.36 4.50
C VAL A 3 -11.16 -0.47 5.70
N ASP A 4 -11.48 -1.74 5.48
CA ASP A 4 -11.90 -2.66 6.54
C ASP A 4 -10.98 -3.87 6.60
N TYR A 5 -10.62 -4.24 7.83
CA TYR A 5 -9.78 -5.40 8.07
C TYR A 5 -10.55 -6.70 7.81
N ARG A 6 -9.87 -7.64 7.18
CA ARG A 6 -10.37 -9.01 7.02
C ARG A 6 -9.33 -9.97 7.55
N ARG A 7 -9.74 -10.81 8.49
CA ARG A 7 -8.83 -11.79 9.09
C ARG A 7 -8.32 -12.78 8.05
N GLY A 8 -7.00 -12.95 7.99
CA GLY A 8 -6.35 -13.92 7.13
C GLY A 8 -5.49 -14.89 7.93
N ALA A 9 -5.09 -16.00 7.31
CA ALA A 9 -4.30 -17.03 7.97
C ALA A 9 -2.83 -16.65 8.10
N GLU A 10 -2.24 -16.08 7.07
CA GLU A 10 -0.79 -15.84 7.02
C GLU A 10 -0.42 -14.37 6.85
N GLN A 11 -1.40 -13.54 6.57
CA GLN A 11 -1.18 -12.12 6.35
C GLN A 11 -2.44 -11.35 6.71
N ASP A 12 -2.28 -10.08 6.96
CA ASP A 12 -3.41 -9.21 7.23
C ASP A 12 -3.97 -8.68 5.92
N SER A 13 -5.25 -8.89 5.72
CA SER A 13 -5.94 -8.49 4.51
C SER A 13 -6.96 -7.42 4.81
N PHE A 14 -7.15 -6.52 3.85
CA PHE A 14 -8.06 -5.39 3.97
C PHE A 14 -8.87 -5.25 2.69
N VAL A 15 -10.06 -4.75 2.84
CA VAL A 15 -10.96 -4.51 1.71
C VAL A 15 -11.23 -3.02 1.64
N ALA A 16 -11.07 -2.46 0.45
CA ALA A 16 -11.44 -1.08 0.19
C ALA A 16 -12.82 -1.04 -0.44
N THR A 17 -13.71 -0.23 0.12
CA THR A 17 -15.08 -0.10 -0.37
C THR A 17 -15.40 1.36 -0.67
N GLU A 18 -16.30 1.55 -1.62
CA GLU A 18 -16.85 2.86 -1.95
C GLU A 18 -18.34 2.68 -2.21
N ASP A 19 -19.16 3.43 -1.47
CA ASP A 19 -20.62 3.33 -1.54
C ASP A 19 -21.12 1.89 -1.34
N GLY A 20 -20.46 1.16 -0.41
CA GLY A 20 -20.83 -0.20 -0.07
C GLY A 20 -20.31 -1.26 -1.04
N ASN A 21 -19.65 -0.89 -2.10
CA ASN A 21 -19.11 -1.82 -3.08
C ASN A 21 -17.61 -2.01 -2.90
N VAL A 22 -17.15 -3.25 -3.02
CA VAL A 22 -15.72 -3.55 -2.95
C VAL A 22 -15.06 -3.04 -4.22
N VAL A 23 -14.07 -2.19 -4.07
CA VAL A 23 -13.31 -1.64 -5.20
C VAL A 23 -11.89 -2.19 -5.28
N GLY A 24 -11.39 -2.76 -4.20
CA GLY A 24 -10.07 -3.36 -4.20
C GLY A 24 -9.74 -4.04 -2.89
N ARG A 25 -8.56 -4.65 -2.87
CA ARG A 25 -8.04 -5.35 -1.70
C ARG A 25 -6.61 -4.94 -1.45
N LEU A 26 -6.20 -5.01 -0.20
CA LEU A 26 -4.84 -4.70 0.21
C LEU A 26 -4.38 -5.76 1.18
N ASP A 27 -3.11 -6.06 1.14
CA ASP A 27 -2.50 -7.02 2.05
C ASP A 27 -1.29 -6.39 2.72
N LEU A 28 -1.13 -6.69 4.01
CA LEU A 28 0.10 -6.41 4.73
C LEU A 28 0.74 -7.73 5.07
N TYR A 29 2.02 -7.85 4.81
CA TYR A 29 2.77 -9.05 5.11
C TYR A 29 4.17 -8.67 5.58
N HIS A 30 4.91 -9.64 6.13
CA HIS A 30 6.21 -9.40 6.73
C HIS A 30 6.16 -8.27 7.77
N CYS A 31 5.08 -8.28 8.58
CA CYS A 31 4.92 -7.25 9.60
C CYS A 31 5.99 -7.39 10.68
N ASP A 32 6.70 -6.31 10.93
CA ASP A 32 7.71 -6.24 11.98
C ASP A 32 7.20 -5.27 13.04
N ARG A 33 6.79 -5.82 14.18
CA ARG A 33 6.21 -5.00 15.25
C ARG A 33 7.23 -4.13 15.96
N ILE A 34 8.47 -4.56 15.98
CA ILE A 34 9.53 -3.79 16.65
C ILE A 34 9.87 -2.57 15.81
N GLU A 35 10.06 -2.78 14.53
CA GLU A 35 10.39 -1.68 13.60
C GLU A 35 9.14 -0.94 13.10
N GLU A 36 7.96 -1.45 13.39
CA GLU A 36 6.68 -0.86 12.99
C GLU A 36 6.59 -0.66 11.47
N ARG A 37 6.94 -1.70 10.73
CA ARG A 37 6.90 -1.67 9.27
C ARG A 37 6.30 -2.94 8.70
N ALA A 38 5.78 -2.83 7.49
CA ALA A 38 5.17 -3.97 6.80
C ALA A 38 5.27 -3.77 5.29
N ALA A 39 5.22 -4.88 4.58
CA ALA A 39 5.12 -4.85 3.13
C ALA A 39 3.65 -4.74 2.74
N VAL A 40 3.37 -4.00 1.68
CA VAL A 40 2.01 -3.78 1.19
C VAL A 40 1.84 -4.31 -0.22
N GLY A 41 0.71 -4.97 -0.44
CA GLY A 41 0.25 -5.35 -1.77
C GLY A 41 -1.12 -4.76 -2.03
N ILE A 42 -1.43 -4.44 -3.27
CA ILE A 42 -2.70 -3.85 -3.65
C ILE A 42 -3.27 -4.56 -4.87
N PHE A 43 -4.58 -4.76 -4.85
CA PHE A 43 -5.32 -5.31 -5.97
C PHE A 43 -6.56 -4.48 -6.22
N VAL A 44 -6.73 -3.99 -7.45
CA VAL A 44 -7.92 -3.24 -7.87
C VAL A 44 -8.81 -4.17 -8.67
N GLU A 45 -10.12 -4.17 -8.39
CA GLU A 45 -11.07 -4.98 -9.13
C GLU A 45 -10.95 -4.67 -10.63
N GLU A 46 -10.93 -5.72 -11.46
CA GLU A 46 -10.61 -5.60 -12.87
C GLU A 46 -11.43 -4.54 -13.62
N PRO A 47 -12.76 -4.49 -13.47
CA PRO A 47 -13.54 -3.48 -14.19
C PRO A 47 -13.22 -2.04 -13.83
N LEU A 48 -12.54 -1.83 -12.69
CA LEU A 48 -12.23 -0.50 -12.18
C LEU A 48 -10.81 -0.05 -12.50
N ARG A 49 -10.02 -0.90 -13.12
CA ARG A 49 -8.64 -0.57 -13.45
C ARG A 49 -8.57 0.53 -14.49
N GLY A 50 -7.53 1.35 -14.39
CA GLY A 50 -7.34 2.46 -15.32
C GLY A 50 -8.23 3.66 -15.06
N ARG A 51 -8.92 3.70 -13.91
CA ARG A 51 -9.84 4.78 -13.56
C ARG A 51 -9.42 5.57 -12.34
N GLY A 52 -8.17 5.43 -11.91
CA GLY A 52 -7.66 6.16 -10.75
C GLY A 52 -7.99 5.54 -9.40
N TYR A 53 -8.63 4.38 -9.37
CA TYR A 53 -8.96 3.72 -8.10
C TYR A 53 -7.74 3.28 -7.34
N GLY A 54 -6.71 2.80 -8.02
CA GLY A 54 -5.48 2.38 -7.35
C GLY A 54 -4.89 3.47 -6.48
N LYS A 55 -4.82 4.69 -7.00
CA LYS A 55 -4.28 5.82 -6.26
C LYS A 55 -5.15 6.18 -5.06
N ARG A 56 -6.46 6.18 -5.24
CA ARG A 56 -7.39 6.50 -4.16
C ARG A 56 -7.37 5.43 -3.07
N ILE A 57 -7.34 4.17 -3.46
CA ILE A 57 -7.28 3.04 -2.52
C ILE A 57 -5.99 3.09 -1.72
N LEU A 58 -4.87 3.23 -2.39
CA LEU A 58 -3.57 3.26 -1.72
C LEU A 58 -3.43 4.49 -0.83
N ALA A 59 -3.92 5.65 -1.27
CA ALA A 59 -3.89 6.86 -0.46
C ALA A 59 -4.70 6.66 0.84
N ALA A 60 -5.89 6.07 0.74
CA ALA A 60 -6.71 5.77 1.91
C ALA A 60 -6.01 4.78 2.84
N PHE A 61 -5.35 3.78 2.27
CA PHE A 61 -4.66 2.78 3.06
C PHE A 61 -3.41 3.33 3.76
N ILE A 62 -2.71 4.26 3.14
CA ILE A 62 -1.59 4.94 3.79
C ILE A 62 -2.05 5.64 5.07
N VAL A 63 -3.18 6.34 4.99
CA VAL A 63 -3.76 7.00 6.17
C VAL A 63 -4.13 5.97 7.23
N TYR A 64 -4.73 4.86 6.82
CA TYR A 64 -5.10 3.78 7.72
C TYR A 64 -3.86 3.18 8.41
N CYS A 65 -2.81 2.90 7.67
CA CYS A 65 -1.58 2.37 8.22
C CYS A 65 -0.93 3.33 9.22
N ARG A 66 -0.96 4.62 8.92
CA ARG A 66 -0.37 5.62 9.79
C ARG A 66 -1.20 5.84 11.05
N ASP A 67 -2.51 6.04 10.90
CA ASP A 67 -3.36 6.52 11.99
C ASP A 67 -4.02 5.42 12.79
N ILE A 68 -4.33 4.29 12.19
CA ILE A 68 -4.99 3.16 12.85
C ILE A 68 -3.99 2.10 13.27
N LEU A 69 -3.12 1.70 12.37
CA LEU A 69 -2.14 0.64 12.64
C LEU A 69 -0.85 1.18 13.25
N HIS A 70 -0.65 2.49 13.23
CA HIS A 70 0.53 3.15 13.77
C HIS A 70 1.84 2.62 13.19
N LEU A 71 1.83 2.28 11.91
CA LEU A 71 3.04 1.85 11.23
C LEU A 71 3.94 3.04 10.96
N HIS A 72 5.22 2.82 11.10
CA HIS A 72 6.25 3.81 10.83
C HIS A 72 6.57 3.86 9.33
N GLN A 73 6.60 2.70 8.71
CA GLN A 73 7.05 2.54 7.34
C GLN A 73 6.25 1.45 6.64
N ILE A 74 5.93 1.67 5.37
CA ILE A 74 5.44 0.60 4.50
C ILE A 74 6.33 0.53 3.28
N TYR A 75 6.47 -0.67 2.73
CA TYR A 75 7.34 -0.89 1.59
C TYR A 75 6.71 -1.90 0.63
N CYS A 76 7.23 -1.96 -0.58
CA CYS A 76 6.78 -2.93 -1.58
C CYS A 76 7.90 -3.26 -2.55
N ASP A 77 7.78 -4.42 -3.17
CA ASP A 77 8.69 -4.88 -4.22
C ASP A 77 7.98 -4.69 -5.55
N ILE A 78 8.57 -3.89 -6.42
CA ILE A 78 7.97 -3.58 -7.72
C ILE A 78 8.92 -3.98 -8.83
N SER A 79 8.43 -4.81 -9.76
CA SER A 79 9.17 -5.14 -10.96
C SER A 79 9.39 -3.87 -11.79
N LEU A 80 10.60 -3.70 -12.31
CA LEU A 80 10.93 -2.53 -13.13
C LEU A 80 10.15 -2.48 -14.44
N SER A 81 9.55 -3.60 -14.85
CA SER A 81 8.68 -3.64 -16.03
C SER A 81 7.23 -3.26 -15.70
N ASN A 82 6.88 -3.17 -14.43
CA ASN A 82 5.51 -2.84 -14.00
C ASN A 82 5.33 -1.33 -13.90
N THR A 83 5.26 -0.68 -15.06
CA THR A 83 5.14 0.78 -15.14
C THR A 83 3.94 1.34 -14.39
N PRO A 84 2.74 0.75 -14.48
CA PRO A 84 1.59 1.27 -13.73
C PRO A 84 1.84 1.31 -12.22
N SER A 85 2.43 0.26 -11.65
CA SER A 85 2.75 0.22 -10.21
C SER A 85 3.84 1.23 -9.86
N LEU A 86 4.88 1.34 -10.70
CA LEU A 86 5.94 2.32 -10.47
C LEU A 86 5.36 3.74 -10.39
N ARG A 87 4.47 4.08 -11.31
CA ARG A 87 3.81 5.39 -11.32
C ARG A 87 2.92 5.58 -10.11
N LEU A 88 2.13 4.56 -9.78
CA LEU A 88 1.20 4.61 -8.67
C LEU A 88 1.92 4.89 -7.35
N PHE A 89 2.89 4.04 -7.01
CA PHE A 89 3.58 4.17 -5.74
C PHE A 89 4.42 5.45 -5.68
N SER A 90 5.09 5.80 -6.77
CA SER A 90 5.89 7.03 -6.82
C SER A 90 5.02 8.27 -6.65
N SER A 91 3.81 8.27 -7.23
CA SER A 91 2.90 9.41 -7.12
C SER A 91 2.43 9.66 -5.69
N LEU A 92 2.52 8.64 -4.83
CA LEU A 92 2.11 8.74 -3.43
C LEU A 92 3.29 8.86 -2.48
N GLY A 93 4.47 9.14 -3.02
CA GLY A 93 5.63 9.46 -2.20
C GLY A 93 6.50 8.26 -1.82
N PHE A 94 6.27 7.11 -2.41
CA PHE A 94 7.19 5.99 -2.23
C PHE A 94 8.47 6.28 -2.99
N VAL A 95 9.61 6.02 -2.37
CA VAL A 95 10.90 6.22 -3.00
C VAL A 95 11.65 4.90 -3.12
N ARG A 96 12.35 4.75 -4.22
CA ARG A 96 13.18 3.59 -4.44
C ARG A 96 14.34 3.62 -3.44
N CYS A 97 14.51 2.54 -2.70
CA CYS A 97 15.52 2.49 -1.66
C CYS A 97 16.42 1.25 -1.73
N GLY A 98 16.25 0.40 -2.73
CA GLY A 98 17.11 -0.76 -2.88
C GLY A 98 16.74 -1.58 -4.09
N ILE A 99 17.62 -2.51 -4.44
CA ILE A 99 17.42 -3.48 -5.52
C ILE A 99 17.31 -4.84 -4.86
N LEU A 100 16.16 -5.52 -5.03
CA LEU A 100 15.95 -6.85 -4.47
C LEU A 100 16.40 -7.96 -5.42
N LYS A 101 16.22 -7.72 -6.73
CA LYS A 101 16.58 -8.66 -7.79
C LYS A 101 17.00 -7.83 -9.02
N GLU A 102 17.46 -8.51 -10.06
CA GLU A 102 17.88 -7.84 -11.28
C GLU A 102 16.83 -6.91 -11.87
N TRP A 103 15.56 -7.25 -11.73
CA TRP A 103 14.46 -6.53 -12.37
C TRP A 103 13.40 -6.02 -11.40
N SER A 104 13.72 -6.01 -10.12
CA SER A 104 12.79 -5.46 -9.15
C SER A 104 13.53 -4.61 -8.13
N SER A 105 12.82 -3.64 -7.58
CA SER A 105 13.37 -2.71 -6.60
C SER A 105 12.44 -2.56 -5.42
N LEU A 106 13.05 -2.25 -4.28
CA LEU A 106 12.34 -1.95 -3.06
C LEU A 106 11.95 -0.47 -3.06
N PHE A 107 10.69 -0.20 -2.80
CA PHE A 107 10.17 1.15 -2.63
C PHE A 107 9.58 1.27 -1.24
N ARG A 108 9.76 2.40 -0.61
CA ARG A 108 9.23 2.63 0.74
C ARG A 108 8.64 4.01 0.89
N ALA A 109 7.71 4.11 1.83
CA ALA A 109 7.19 5.38 2.29
C ALA A 109 7.34 5.45 3.80
N ASP A 110 7.87 6.56 4.28
CA ASP A 110 7.99 6.83 5.71
C ASP A 110 6.73 7.59 6.13
N LEU A 111 5.91 6.94 6.94
CA LEU A 111 4.60 7.46 7.30
C LEU A 111 4.67 8.52 8.39
N ARG A 112 5.71 8.53 9.19
CA ARG A 112 5.86 9.53 10.24
C ARG A 112 6.04 10.93 9.68
N GLU A 113 6.73 11.04 8.56
CA GLU A 113 6.97 12.33 7.93
C GLU A 113 5.71 12.99 7.40
N ARG A 114 4.65 12.21 7.23
CA ARG A 114 3.38 12.71 6.73
C ARG A 114 2.45 13.16 7.84
N ARG A 115 2.81 12.83 9.06
CA ARG A 115 1.97 13.08 10.23
C ARG A 115 2.07 14.53 10.63
N GLY A 116 0.93 15.13 10.93
CA GLY A 116 0.90 16.48 11.45
C GLY A 116 1.04 17.58 10.42
N CYS A 117 1.12 17.24 9.16
CA CYS A 117 1.17 18.21 8.05
C CYS A 117 2.12 19.37 8.31
N ARG A 118 3.24 19.04 8.80
CA ARG A 118 4.27 20.03 9.11
C ARG A 118 4.81 20.72 7.90
#